data_480fb2f33cde09f79685ff56e5bb4e3b
#
_entry.id   480fb2f33cde09f79685ff56e5bb4e3b
#
_cell.length_a   1.000
_cell.length_b   1.000
_cell.length_c   1.000
_cell.angle_alpha   90.00
_cell.angle_beta   90.00
_cell.angle_gamma   90.00
#
_symmetry.space_group_name_H-M   'P 1'
#
loop_
_entity.id
_entity.type
_entity.pdbx_description
1 polymer ?
#
loop_
_entity_poly.entity_id
_entity_poly.type
_entity_poly.pdbx_seq_one_letter_code
_entity_poly.pdbx_strand_id
1 'polypeptide(L)'
;SLAALQNRIHEIVVLARKHRVNVVLCTPLAQPYYQEGQLIARLGGYAEAIRQSAMYNYVALLDFEKMTREWLQGMTAEEAAAYYVTIDPTQLTDGEFQLNEAGATEVAKMAKQAILDVKSKKLKKVLKK
;
A
#
# COMPACT_ATOMS: atom_id res chain seq x y z
N SER A 1 -18.05 0.27 -6.54
CA SER A 1 -17.91 -1.19 -6.43
C SER A 1 -16.47 -1.62 -6.76
N LEU A 2 -16.08 -2.78 -6.30
CA LEU A 2 -14.75 -3.33 -6.60
C LEU A 2 -14.60 -3.64 -8.09
N ALA A 3 -15.66 -4.10 -8.72
CA ALA A 3 -15.66 -4.34 -10.16
C ALA A 3 -15.43 -3.05 -10.97
N ALA A 4 -16.03 -1.94 -10.55
CA ALA A 4 -15.79 -0.65 -11.18
C ALA A 4 -14.33 -0.19 -11.04
N LEU A 5 -13.73 -0.40 -9.87
CA LEU A 5 -12.31 -0.13 -9.65
C LEU A 5 -11.44 -0.96 -10.60
N GLN A 6 -11.69 -2.25 -10.70
CA GLN A 6 -10.93 -3.15 -11.58
C GLN A 6 -11.08 -2.76 -13.06
N ASN A 7 -12.27 -2.36 -13.48
CA ASN A 7 -12.50 -1.88 -14.84
C ASN A 7 -11.71 -0.61 -15.14
N ARG A 8 -11.67 0.33 -14.21
CA ARG A 8 -10.89 1.56 -14.35
C ARG A 8 -9.39 1.29 -14.44
N ILE A 9 -8.89 0.37 -13.62
CA ILE A 9 -7.49 -0.03 -13.68
C ILE A 9 -7.17 -0.63 -15.05
N HIS A 10 -8.03 -1.51 -15.55
CA HIS A 10 -7.83 -2.11 -16.88
C HIS A 10 -7.81 -1.05 -17.98
N GLU A 11 -8.72 -0.09 -17.97
CA GLU A 11 -8.75 1.03 -18.92
C GLU A 11 -7.43 1.82 -18.88
N ILE A 12 -6.93 2.13 -17.69
CA ILE A 12 -5.67 2.86 -17.52
C ILE A 12 -4.49 2.06 -18.07
N VAL A 13 -4.45 0.75 -17.78
CA VAL A 13 -3.37 -0.13 -18.29
C VAL A 13 -3.37 -0.18 -19.82
N VAL A 14 -4.54 -0.34 -20.42
CA VAL A 14 -4.70 -0.35 -21.89
C VAL A 14 -4.20 0.96 -22.50
N LEU A 15 -4.63 2.09 -21.93
CA LEU A 15 -4.23 3.41 -22.39
C LEU A 15 -2.71 3.64 -22.25
N ALA A 16 -2.14 3.25 -21.12
CA ALA A 16 -0.71 3.38 -20.86
C ALA A 16 0.12 2.55 -21.86
N ARG A 17 -0.29 1.31 -22.12
CA ARG A 17 0.37 0.45 -23.10
C ARG A 17 0.31 1.00 -24.52
N LYS A 18 -0.80 1.62 -24.87
CA LYS A 18 -0.97 2.28 -26.16
C LYS A 18 0.07 3.39 -26.35
N HIS A 19 0.48 4.05 -25.29
CA HIS A 19 1.48 5.12 -25.27
C HIS A 19 2.86 4.63 -24.85
N ARG A 20 3.09 3.33 -24.77
CA ARG A 20 4.36 2.70 -24.35
C ARG A 20 4.82 3.14 -22.96
N VAL A 21 3.87 3.36 -22.06
CA VAL A 21 4.15 3.68 -20.66
C VAL A 21 4.01 2.41 -19.80
N ASN A 22 4.99 2.15 -18.96
CA ASN A 22 4.94 1.05 -18.03
C ASN A 22 4.06 1.40 -16.84
N VAL A 23 3.20 0.46 -16.44
CA VAL A 23 2.31 0.62 -15.30
C VAL A 23 2.83 -0.19 -14.13
N VAL A 24 2.81 0.39 -12.95
CA VAL A 24 3.03 -0.28 -11.68
C VAL A 24 1.82 0.02 -10.82
N LEU A 25 1.18 -1.01 -10.29
CA LEU A 25 0.08 -0.85 -9.36
C LEU A 25 0.59 -0.90 -7.92
N CYS A 26 0.02 -0.09 -7.07
CA CYS A 26 0.30 -0.10 -5.64
C CYS A 26 -1.00 -0.36 -4.88
N THR A 27 -0.97 -1.25 -3.91
CA THR A 27 -2.07 -1.35 -2.95
C THR A 27 -1.99 -0.19 -1.96
N PRO A 28 -3.11 0.23 -1.36
CA PRO A 28 -3.09 1.29 -0.36
C PRO A 28 -2.34 0.83 0.90
N LEU A 29 -1.83 1.78 1.66
CA LEU A 29 -1.27 1.50 2.98
C LEU A 29 -2.37 0.99 3.91
N ALA A 30 -2.06 -0.01 4.73
CA ALA A 30 -2.96 -0.43 5.79
C ALA A 30 -3.16 0.72 6.79
N GLN A 31 -4.37 0.84 7.31
CA GLN A 31 -4.68 1.85 8.31
C GLN A 31 -4.39 1.33 9.73
N PRO A 32 -3.85 2.15 10.64
CA PRO A 32 -3.56 1.75 12.00
C PRO A 32 -4.85 1.75 12.85
N TYR A 33 -5.82 0.98 12.43
CA TYR A 33 -7.11 0.86 13.09
C TYR A 33 -7.15 -0.42 13.91
N TYR A 34 -7.19 -0.25 15.24
CA TYR A 34 -7.19 -1.35 16.19
C TYR A 34 -8.50 -1.43 16.94
N GLN A 35 -9.00 -2.65 17.12
CA GLN A 35 -10.14 -2.95 18.01
C GLN A 35 -9.74 -4.06 18.95
N GLU A 36 -9.94 -3.85 20.23
CA GLU A 36 -9.62 -4.83 21.28
C GLU A 36 -8.18 -5.37 21.15
N GLY A 37 -7.25 -4.47 20.83
CA GLY A 37 -5.83 -4.79 20.67
C GLY A 37 -5.45 -5.46 19.36
N GLN A 38 -6.40 -5.63 18.44
CA GLN A 38 -6.14 -6.26 17.14
C GLN A 38 -6.33 -5.29 15.98
N LEU A 39 -5.41 -5.35 15.03
CA LEU A 39 -5.52 -4.57 13.80
C LEU A 39 -6.66 -5.09 12.94
N ILE A 40 -7.50 -4.19 12.47
CA ILE A 40 -8.61 -4.50 11.57
C ILE A 40 -8.24 -4.06 10.15
N ALA A 41 -8.27 -5.00 9.21
CA ALA A 41 -7.91 -4.75 7.82
C ALA A 41 -9.08 -4.11 7.03
N ARG A 42 -9.28 -2.80 7.21
CA ARG A 42 -10.42 -2.08 6.62
C ARG A 42 -10.36 -1.95 5.10
N LEU A 43 -9.17 -1.96 4.52
CA LEU A 43 -8.97 -1.78 3.08
C LEU A 43 -8.69 -3.09 2.35
N GLY A 44 -8.86 -4.23 3.03
CA GLY A 44 -8.52 -5.55 2.49
C GLY A 44 -9.21 -5.88 1.17
N GLY A 45 -10.48 -5.54 1.03
CA GLY A 45 -11.24 -5.78 -0.21
C GLY A 45 -10.71 -4.98 -1.40
N TYR A 46 -10.36 -3.73 -1.19
CA TYR A 46 -9.76 -2.89 -2.23
C TYR A 46 -8.36 -3.37 -2.61
N ALA A 47 -7.55 -3.70 -1.61
CA ALA A 47 -6.20 -4.22 -1.84
C ALA A 47 -6.24 -5.52 -2.65
N GLU A 48 -7.13 -6.44 -2.31
CA GLU A 48 -7.28 -7.69 -3.04
C GLU A 48 -7.74 -7.47 -4.49
N ALA A 49 -8.67 -6.55 -4.70
CA ALA A 49 -9.10 -6.20 -6.06
C ALA A 49 -7.94 -5.65 -6.90
N ILE A 50 -7.05 -4.87 -6.31
CA ILE A 50 -5.86 -4.35 -6.98
C ILE A 50 -4.85 -5.46 -7.27
N ARG A 51 -4.63 -6.40 -6.32
CA ARG A 51 -3.78 -7.57 -6.54
C ARG A 51 -4.26 -8.41 -7.73
N GLN A 52 -5.57 -8.67 -7.78
CA GLN A 52 -6.16 -9.41 -8.90
C GLN A 52 -6.02 -8.65 -10.22
N SER A 53 -6.19 -7.34 -10.21
CA SER A 53 -6.00 -6.50 -11.41
C SER A 53 -4.56 -6.53 -11.90
N ALA A 54 -3.59 -6.54 -11.00
CA ALA A 54 -2.18 -6.65 -11.36
C ALA A 54 -1.89 -7.98 -12.06
N MET A 55 -2.41 -9.09 -11.52
CA MET A 55 -2.29 -10.41 -12.13
C MET A 55 -2.97 -10.48 -13.50
N TYR A 56 -4.21 -10.03 -13.57
CA TYR A 56 -5.01 -10.06 -14.79
C TYR A 56 -4.37 -9.25 -15.93
N ASN A 57 -3.80 -8.11 -15.60
CA ASN A 57 -3.22 -7.19 -16.58
C ASN A 57 -1.71 -7.40 -16.80
N TYR A 58 -1.07 -8.36 -16.13
CA TYR A 58 0.36 -8.62 -16.20
C TYR A 58 1.21 -7.37 -15.93
N VAL A 59 0.86 -6.64 -14.89
CA VAL A 59 1.63 -5.45 -14.45
C VAL A 59 2.28 -5.71 -13.09
N ALA A 60 3.38 -5.00 -12.84
CA ALA A 60 4.08 -5.09 -11.55
C ALA A 60 3.20 -4.55 -10.42
N LEU A 61 3.34 -5.14 -9.24
CA LEU A 61 2.61 -4.76 -8.04
C LEU A 61 3.58 -4.43 -6.92
N LEU A 62 3.37 -3.30 -6.27
CA LEU A 62 3.97 -2.97 -4.98
C LEU A 62 2.89 -3.13 -3.91
N ASP A 63 3.01 -4.19 -3.12
CA ASP A 63 1.96 -4.56 -2.17
C ASP A 63 2.15 -3.88 -0.81
N PHE A 64 1.90 -2.58 -0.77
CA PHE A 64 2.04 -1.77 0.45
C PHE A 64 1.06 -2.19 1.54
N GLU A 65 -0.15 -2.60 1.17
CA GLU A 65 -1.14 -3.03 2.17
C GLU A 65 -0.60 -4.22 2.97
N LYS A 66 -0.09 -5.23 2.29
CA LYS A 66 0.47 -6.41 2.95
C LYS A 66 1.64 -6.05 3.87
N MET A 67 2.62 -5.30 3.37
CA MET A 67 3.81 -4.94 4.14
C MET A 67 3.47 -4.09 5.35
N THR A 68 2.64 -3.07 5.17
CA THR A 68 2.26 -2.19 6.28
C THR A 68 1.32 -2.87 7.26
N ARG A 69 0.43 -3.74 6.79
CA ARG A 69 -0.42 -4.55 7.67
C ARG A 69 0.41 -5.47 8.56
N GLU A 70 1.37 -6.19 7.99
CA GLU A 70 2.27 -7.06 8.75
C GLU A 70 3.09 -6.28 9.78
N TRP A 71 3.57 -5.10 9.40
CA TRP A 71 4.28 -4.19 10.29
C TRP A 71 3.40 -3.74 11.46
N LEU A 72 2.19 -3.27 11.17
CA LEU A 72 1.25 -2.81 12.18
C LEU A 72 0.74 -3.94 13.07
N GLN A 73 0.58 -5.15 12.54
CA GLN A 73 0.19 -6.33 13.31
C GLN A 73 1.24 -6.72 14.37
N GLY A 74 2.50 -6.37 14.14
CA GLY A 74 3.57 -6.59 15.10
C GLY A 74 3.64 -5.57 16.23
N MET A 75 2.73 -4.59 16.25
CA MET A 75 2.73 -3.48 17.22
C MET A 75 1.39 -3.37 17.93
N THR A 76 1.43 -2.80 19.13
CA THR A 76 0.21 -2.33 19.80
C THR A 76 -0.25 -1.01 19.18
N ALA A 77 -1.50 -0.61 19.43
CA ALA A 77 -2.03 0.68 18.99
C ALA A 77 -1.15 1.85 19.49
N GLU A 78 -0.66 1.76 20.73
CA GLU A 78 0.20 2.78 21.33
C GLU A 78 1.55 2.87 20.63
N GLU A 79 2.16 1.73 20.33
CA GLU A 79 3.41 1.66 19.58
C GLU A 79 3.24 2.23 18.16
N ALA A 80 2.16 1.86 17.50
CA ALA A 80 1.85 2.36 16.15
C ALA A 80 1.66 3.87 16.10
N ALA A 81 1.07 4.46 17.14
CA ALA A 81 0.83 5.90 17.22
C ALA A 81 2.11 6.75 17.10
N ALA A 82 3.27 6.18 17.44
CA ALA A 82 4.56 6.88 17.30
C ALA A 82 4.93 7.17 15.83
N TYR A 83 4.26 6.54 14.87
CA TYR A 83 4.55 6.66 13.43
C TYR A 83 3.54 7.53 12.67
N TYR A 84 2.56 8.09 13.38
CA TYR A 84 1.48 8.88 12.76
C TYR A 84 1.34 10.24 13.39
N VAL A 85 0.88 11.20 12.60
CA VAL A 85 0.50 12.52 13.10
C VAL A 85 -0.83 12.37 13.82
N THR A 86 -0.78 12.28 15.15
CA THR A 86 -1.97 12.18 15.99
C THR A 86 -1.81 12.98 17.26
N ILE A 87 -2.92 13.54 17.73
CA ILE A 87 -2.96 14.28 19.00
C ILE A 87 -3.27 13.32 20.14
N ASP A 88 -4.03 12.25 19.86
CA ASP A 88 -4.46 11.27 20.86
C ASP A 88 -4.32 9.86 20.27
N PRO A 89 -3.37 9.05 20.79
CA PRO A 89 -3.17 7.69 20.29
C PRO A 89 -4.37 6.76 20.50
N THR A 90 -5.28 7.10 21.42
CA THR A 90 -6.48 6.30 21.68
C THR A 90 -7.59 6.57 20.67
N GLN A 91 -7.46 7.61 19.86
CA GLN A 91 -8.45 8.03 18.87
C GLN A 91 -8.04 7.81 17.43
N LEU A 92 -7.26 6.78 17.16
CA LEU A 92 -6.96 6.34 15.79
C LEU A 92 -8.21 5.71 15.16
N THR A 93 -9.37 6.37 15.26
CA THR A 93 -10.63 5.72 14.90
C THR A 93 -11.07 6.04 13.48
N ASP A 94 -11.38 7.22 13.12
CA ASP A 94 -11.99 7.51 11.81
C ASP A 94 -11.34 8.70 11.09
N GLY A 95 -10.14 9.05 11.53
CA GLY A 95 -9.42 10.17 10.94
C GLY A 95 -8.63 9.79 9.69
N GLU A 96 -8.15 10.79 9.03
CA GLU A 96 -7.13 10.64 8.02
C GLU A 96 -5.82 10.24 8.71
N PHE A 97 -5.38 9.03 8.45
CA PHE A 97 -4.12 8.52 9.00
C PHE A 97 -2.96 9.10 8.20
N GLN A 98 -2.26 10.03 8.79
CA GLN A 98 -1.09 10.66 8.17
C GLN A 98 0.17 10.18 8.87
N LEU A 99 1.12 9.65 8.09
CA LEU A 99 2.44 9.29 8.60
C LEU A 99 3.20 10.54 9.06
N ASN A 100 3.87 10.43 10.19
CA ASN A 100 4.87 11.43 10.58
C ASN A 100 6.22 11.09 9.91
N GLU A 101 7.29 11.83 10.22
CA GLU A 101 8.61 11.61 9.63
C GLU A 101 9.13 10.19 9.90
N ALA A 102 8.99 9.69 11.12
CA ALA A 102 9.41 8.34 11.48
C ALA A 102 8.63 7.29 10.71
N GLY A 103 7.30 7.45 10.59
CA GLY A 103 6.45 6.56 9.82
C GLY A 103 6.78 6.58 8.33
N ALA A 104 6.98 7.76 7.77
CA ALA A 104 7.37 7.92 6.37
C ALA A 104 8.71 7.25 6.08
N THR A 105 9.66 7.31 7.01
CA THR A 105 10.97 6.65 6.89
C THR A 105 10.79 5.13 6.86
N GLU A 106 9.98 4.57 7.74
CA GLU A 106 9.73 3.12 7.76
C GLU A 106 9.02 2.64 6.48
N VAL A 107 8.01 3.37 6.03
CA VAL A 107 7.30 3.04 4.78
C VAL A 107 8.24 3.17 3.56
N ALA A 108 9.14 4.15 3.56
CA ALA A 108 10.14 4.29 2.49
C ALA A 108 11.07 3.07 2.42
N LYS A 109 11.48 2.52 3.56
CA LYS A 109 12.26 1.26 3.61
C LYS A 109 11.47 0.10 3.01
N MET A 110 10.18 0.00 3.33
CA MET A 110 9.29 -1.02 2.76
C MET A 110 9.14 -0.83 1.25
N ALA A 111 9.00 0.40 0.78
CA ALA A 111 8.91 0.72 -0.63
C ALA A 111 10.16 0.27 -1.39
N LYS A 112 11.34 0.55 -0.85
CA LYS A 112 12.61 0.10 -1.42
C LYS A 112 12.65 -1.42 -1.52
N GLN A 113 12.28 -2.13 -0.46
CA GLN A 113 12.25 -3.58 -0.45
C GLN A 113 11.25 -4.14 -1.47
N ALA A 114 10.07 -3.53 -1.58
CA ALA A 114 9.07 -3.93 -2.55
C ALA A 114 9.59 -3.79 -4.00
N ILE A 115 10.31 -2.71 -4.30
CA ILE A 115 10.90 -2.49 -5.61
C ILE A 115 12.01 -3.52 -5.90
N LEU A 116 12.82 -3.86 -4.90
CA LEU A 116 13.86 -4.89 -5.02
C LEU A 116 13.27 -6.29 -5.27
N ASP A 117 12.12 -6.58 -4.66
CA ASP A 117 11.46 -7.88 -4.77
C ASP A 117 10.68 -8.05 -6.07
N VAL A 118 10.34 -6.94 -6.74
CA VAL A 118 9.59 -6.99 -7.99
C VAL A 118 10.47 -7.49 -9.13
N LYS A 119 9.89 -8.28 -10.04
CA LYS A 119 10.64 -8.86 -11.17
C LYS A 119 10.94 -7.86 -12.31
N SER A 120 10.45 -6.63 -12.23
CA SER A 120 10.66 -5.62 -13.26
C SER A 120 12.06 -5.04 -13.22
N LYS A 121 12.88 -5.34 -14.24
CA LYS A 121 14.21 -4.75 -14.38
C LYS A 121 14.16 -3.23 -14.55
N LYS A 122 13.14 -2.72 -15.24
CA LYS A 122 12.98 -1.28 -15.49
C LYS A 122 12.72 -0.52 -14.18
N LEU A 123 11.90 -1.08 -13.31
CA LEU A 123 11.61 -0.48 -12.00
C LEU A 123 12.85 -0.49 -11.10
N LYS A 124 13.59 -1.61 -11.09
CA LYS A 124 14.83 -1.73 -10.30
C LYS A 124 15.89 -0.72 -10.67
N LYS A 125 15.96 -0.31 -11.93
CA LYS A 125 16.93 0.71 -12.37
C LYS A 125 16.76 2.05 -11.67
N VAL A 126 15.55 2.38 -11.22
CA VAL A 126 15.27 3.63 -10.49
C VAL A 126 16.06 3.70 -9.18
N LEU A 127 16.30 2.56 -8.53
CA LEU A 127 17.04 2.51 -7.26
C LEU A 127 18.55 2.69 -7.40
N LYS A 128 19.09 2.55 -8.61
CA LYS A 128 20.54 2.67 -8.88
C LYS A 128 20.97 4.11 -9.15
N LYS A 129 20.03 4.99 -9.27
CA LYS A 129 20.25 6.42 -9.45
C LYS A 129 20.23 7.11 -8.09
#